data_9131b68daa0e5ee97dc4237a0fef1510
#
_entry.id   9131b68daa0e5ee97dc4237a0fef1510
#
_cell.length_a   1.000
_cell.length_b   1.000
_cell.length_c   1.000
_cell.angle_alpha   90.00
_cell.angle_beta   90.00
_cell.angle_gamma   90.00
#
_symmetry.space_group_name_H-M   'P 1'
#
loop_
_entity.id
_entity.type
_entity.pdbx_description
1 polymer ?
#
loop_
_entity_poly.entity_id
_entity_poly.type
_entity_poly.pdbx_seq_one_letter_code
_entity_poly.pdbx_strand_id
1 'polypeptide(L)'
;GDVYKRQVDKLIARCQYDEAIRLLNEGIEIAEKEEHIGTIEEWLKTKLRIYEMTHQTAEVINTCRLLFVSGRDQLEYYSKLKTLVPKEEWKSFLDTMMKETQFSEYFSFGGNDEAEIYVKERDYERLFKLLSSIRYNQLEALMKYSYHLKDTHSEQLIAIYTSLLNDYAEQNVGRTHYELIAQALLCAKKLNGGQEAVERLVAEFRIKYKRRPAMMEILRRF
;
A
#
# COMPACT_ATOMS: atom_id res chain seq x y z
N GLY A 1 -5.69 -30.41 -0.86
CA GLY A 1 -6.49 -29.16 -1.00
C GLY A 1 -7.94 -29.42 -1.34
N ASP A 2 -8.25 -30.01 -2.50
CA ASP A 2 -9.62 -30.13 -3.01
C ASP A 2 -10.56 -31.00 -2.16
N VAL A 3 -10.06 -32.04 -1.49
CA VAL A 3 -10.88 -32.92 -0.66
C VAL A 3 -11.38 -32.17 0.59
N TYR A 4 -10.51 -31.45 1.26
CA TYR A 4 -10.85 -30.62 2.42
C TYR A 4 -11.87 -29.53 2.06
N LYS A 5 -11.65 -28.82 0.95
CA LYS A 5 -12.57 -27.78 0.48
C LYS A 5 -13.98 -28.33 0.25
N ARG A 6 -14.11 -29.48 -0.43
CA ARG A 6 -15.42 -30.14 -0.64
C ARG A 6 -16.09 -30.55 0.66
N GLN A 7 -15.33 -31.00 1.66
CA GLN A 7 -15.88 -31.38 2.96
C GLN A 7 -16.38 -30.14 3.71
N VAL A 8 -15.61 -29.06 3.74
CA VAL A 8 -16.01 -27.79 4.35
C VAL A 8 -17.28 -27.25 3.69
N ASP A 9 -17.34 -27.24 2.36
CA ASP A 9 -18.53 -26.77 1.63
C ASP A 9 -19.80 -27.58 1.98
N LYS A 10 -19.68 -28.91 2.13
CA LYS A 10 -20.79 -29.77 2.56
C LYS A 10 -21.23 -29.47 3.98
N LEU A 11 -20.32 -29.22 4.91
CA LEU A 11 -20.61 -28.86 6.29
C LEU A 11 -21.34 -27.51 6.35
N ILE A 12 -20.86 -26.51 5.60
CA ILE A 12 -21.51 -25.20 5.52
C ILE A 12 -22.93 -25.33 4.95
N ALA A 13 -23.11 -26.12 3.87
CA ALA A 13 -24.43 -26.36 3.26
C ALA A 13 -25.42 -27.02 4.23
N ARG A 14 -24.92 -27.75 5.22
CA ARG A 14 -25.72 -28.39 6.29
C ARG A 14 -25.84 -27.56 7.56
N CYS A 15 -25.36 -26.31 7.54
CA CYS A 15 -25.28 -25.43 8.71
C CYS A 15 -24.47 -26.00 9.89
N GLN A 16 -23.54 -26.92 9.63
CA GLN A 16 -22.65 -27.53 10.63
C GLN A 16 -21.40 -26.67 10.78
N TYR A 17 -21.58 -25.43 11.24
CA TYR A 17 -20.53 -24.40 11.23
C TYR A 17 -19.37 -24.74 12.18
N ASP A 18 -19.63 -25.29 13.36
CA ASP A 18 -18.57 -25.63 14.33
C ASP A 18 -17.65 -26.74 13.80
N GLU A 19 -18.22 -27.73 13.11
CA GLU A 19 -17.43 -28.78 12.47
C GLU A 19 -16.64 -28.24 11.27
N ALA A 20 -17.23 -27.31 10.50
CA ALA A 20 -16.54 -26.65 9.39
C ALA A 20 -15.34 -25.82 9.90
N ILE A 21 -15.51 -25.06 10.98
CA ILE A 21 -14.43 -24.28 11.61
C ILE A 21 -13.32 -25.21 12.14
N ARG A 22 -13.68 -26.33 12.79
CA ARG A 22 -12.67 -27.29 13.26
C ARG A 22 -11.85 -27.85 12.11
N LEU A 23 -12.49 -28.25 11.02
CA LEU A 23 -11.82 -28.78 9.84
C LEU A 23 -10.93 -27.72 9.16
N LEU A 24 -11.39 -26.46 9.10
CA LEU A 24 -10.58 -25.34 8.60
C LEU A 24 -9.34 -25.09 9.46
N ASN A 25 -9.46 -25.16 10.80
CA ASN A 25 -8.32 -25.00 11.70
C ASN A 25 -7.28 -26.10 11.49
N GLU A 26 -7.71 -27.38 11.42
CA GLU A 26 -6.80 -28.50 11.13
C GLU A 26 -6.08 -28.31 9.80
N GLY A 27 -6.81 -27.84 8.78
CA GLY A 27 -6.24 -27.57 7.49
C GLY A 27 -5.25 -26.39 7.49
N ILE A 28 -5.53 -25.32 8.23
CA ILE A 28 -4.61 -24.18 8.37
C ILE A 28 -3.31 -24.65 9.03
N GLU A 29 -3.36 -25.44 10.11
CA GLU A 29 -2.17 -25.98 10.77
C GLU A 29 -1.31 -26.83 9.82
N ILE A 30 -1.93 -27.59 8.92
CA ILE A 30 -1.20 -28.38 7.92
C ILE A 30 -0.56 -27.44 6.90
N ALA A 31 -1.30 -26.45 6.40
CA ALA A 31 -0.82 -25.52 5.40
C ALA A 31 0.31 -24.59 5.94
N GLU A 32 0.27 -24.25 7.23
CA GLU A 32 1.36 -23.54 7.91
C GLU A 32 2.65 -24.38 7.94
N LYS A 33 2.55 -25.67 8.27
CA LYS A 33 3.72 -26.57 8.26
C LYS A 33 4.30 -26.81 6.87
N GLU A 34 3.47 -26.68 5.85
CA GLU A 34 3.86 -26.87 4.44
C GLU A 34 4.16 -25.53 3.72
N GLU A 35 4.09 -24.41 4.45
CA GLU A 35 4.30 -23.03 3.93
C GLU A 35 3.37 -22.66 2.76
N HIS A 36 2.16 -23.22 2.73
CA HIS A 36 1.16 -22.98 1.69
C HIS A 36 0.29 -21.75 1.99
N ILE A 37 0.88 -20.55 1.88
CA ILE A 37 0.29 -19.26 2.27
C ILE A 37 -1.05 -19.00 1.57
N GLY A 38 -1.14 -19.25 0.27
CA GLY A 38 -2.39 -19.03 -0.49
C GLY A 38 -3.56 -19.88 0.03
N THR A 39 -3.27 -21.10 0.50
CA THR A 39 -4.27 -21.99 1.09
C THR A 39 -4.73 -21.48 2.45
N ILE A 40 -3.82 -20.99 3.28
CA ILE A 40 -4.13 -20.38 4.59
C ILE A 40 -5.08 -19.19 4.41
N GLU A 41 -4.77 -18.31 3.47
CA GLU A 41 -5.59 -17.13 3.17
C GLU A 41 -7.01 -17.51 2.71
N GLU A 42 -7.17 -18.46 1.79
CA GLU A 42 -8.48 -18.95 1.35
C GLU A 42 -9.30 -19.53 2.50
N TRP A 43 -8.67 -20.26 3.41
CA TRP A 43 -9.35 -20.86 4.56
C TRP A 43 -9.71 -19.83 5.62
N LEU A 44 -8.86 -18.83 5.85
CA LEU A 44 -9.20 -17.68 6.69
C LEU A 44 -10.38 -16.89 6.12
N LYS A 45 -10.43 -16.67 4.81
CA LYS A 45 -11.60 -16.03 4.14
C LYS A 45 -12.88 -16.87 4.31
N THR A 46 -12.76 -18.20 4.28
CA THR A 46 -13.90 -19.09 4.54
C THR A 46 -14.36 -19.04 5.99
N LYS A 47 -13.43 -19.03 6.96
CA LYS A 47 -13.74 -18.82 8.37
C LYS A 47 -14.42 -17.49 8.62
N LEU A 48 -13.91 -16.40 8.02
CA LEU A 48 -14.50 -15.08 8.13
C LEU A 48 -15.97 -15.09 7.72
N ARG A 49 -16.27 -15.68 6.55
CA ARG A 49 -17.66 -15.82 6.07
C ARG A 49 -18.56 -16.57 7.06
N ILE A 50 -18.07 -17.67 7.66
CA ILE A 50 -18.85 -18.43 8.67
C ILE A 50 -19.10 -17.56 9.89
N TYR A 51 -18.09 -16.86 10.41
CA TYR A 51 -18.23 -16.01 11.59
C TYR A 51 -19.18 -14.83 11.35
N GLU A 52 -19.16 -14.25 10.14
CA GLU A 52 -20.13 -13.23 9.75
C GLU A 52 -21.56 -13.77 9.72
N MET A 53 -21.77 -14.95 9.11
CA MET A 53 -23.09 -15.61 9.05
C MET A 53 -23.62 -15.99 10.44
N THR A 54 -22.74 -16.31 11.36
CA THR A 54 -23.09 -16.71 12.74
C THR A 54 -23.01 -15.55 13.74
N HIS A 55 -22.78 -14.32 13.27
CA HIS A 55 -22.70 -13.09 14.07
C HIS A 55 -21.68 -13.13 15.21
N GLN A 56 -20.56 -13.82 15.01
CA GLN A 56 -19.47 -13.93 15.98
C GLN A 56 -18.47 -12.76 15.82
N THR A 57 -18.84 -11.56 16.28
CA THR A 57 -18.09 -10.31 16.04
C THR A 57 -16.62 -10.40 16.49
N ALA A 58 -16.34 -11.00 17.64
CA ALA A 58 -14.96 -11.14 18.13
C ALA A 58 -14.10 -11.97 17.18
N GLU A 59 -14.64 -13.07 16.65
CA GLU A 59 -13.95 -13.92 15.69
C GLU A 59 -13.80 -13.26 14.32
N VAL A 60 -14.80 -12.46 13.91
CA VAL A 60 -14.69 -11.60 12.70
C VAL A 60 -13.52 -10.64 12.84
N ILE A 61 -13.40 -9.93 13.97
CA ILE A 61 -12.30 -8.98 14.22
C ILE A 61 -10.95 -9.71 14.18
N ASN A 62 -10.82 -10.83 14.88
CA ASN A 62 -9.59 -11.60 14.93
C ASN A 62 -9.19 -12.13 13.55
N THR A 63 -10.13 -12.69 12.79
CA THR A 63 -9.86 -13.23 11.45
C THR A 63 -9.52 -12.12 10.44
N CYS A 64 -10.21 -10.97 10.48
CA CYS A 64 -9.87 -9.82 9.67
C CYS A 64 -8.46 -9.28 10.00
N ARG A 65 -8.05 -9.30 11.28
CA ARG A 65 -6.69 -8.91 11.68
C ARG A 65 -5.65 -9.85 11.06
N LEU A 66 -5.85 -11.15 11.11
CA LEU A 66 -4.94 -12.13 10.49
C LEU A 66 -4.83 -11.93 8.97
N LEU A 67 -5.95 -11.71 8.30
CA LEU A 67 -5.98 -11.42 6.87
C LEU A 67 -5.32 -10.09 6.52
N PHE A 68 -5.48 -9.05 7.35
CA PHE A 68 -4.77 -7.78 7.18
C PHE A 68 -3.26 -7.97 7.28
N VAL A 69 -2.79 -8.71 8.28
CA VAL A 69 -1.35 -8.97 8.50
C VAL A 69 -0.74 -9.80 7.37
N SER A 70 -1.53 -10.63 6.67
CA SER A 70 -1.06 -11.37 5.49
C SER A 70 -0.63 -10.48 4.31
N GLY A 71 -0.99 -9.21 4.34
CA GLY A 71 -0.54 -8.19 3.39
C GLY A 71 -1.32 -8.11 2.08
N ARG A 72 -2.34 -8.94 1.89
CA ARG A 72 -3.25 -8.87 0.73
C ARG A 72 -4.57 -8.21 1.10
N ASP A 73 -5.12 -7.43 0.18
CA ASP A 73 -6.43 -6.78 0.33
C ASP A 73 -6.56 -5.98 1.66
N GLN A 74 -5.44 -5.41 2.14
CA GLN A 74 -5.36 -4.75 3.45
C GLN A 74 -6.41 -3.66 3.63
N LEU A 75 -6.71 -2.88 2.58
CA LEU A 75 -7.72 -1.82 2.63
C LEU A 75 -9.13 -2.35 2.87
N GLU A 76 -9.46 -3.55 2.40
CA GLU A 76 -10.75 -4.19 2.66
C GLU A 76 -10.88 -4.51 4.14
N TYR A 77 -9.89 -5.22 4.71
CA TYR A 77 -9.91 -5.60 6.13
C TYR A 77 -9.76 -4.40 7.06
N TYR A 78 -8.93 -3.41 6.70
CA TYR A 78 -8.88 -2.12 7.38
C TYR A 78 -10.26 -1.47 7.48
N SER A 79 -10.97 -1.37 6.37
CA SER A 79 -12.29 -0.73 6.31
C SER A 79 -13.31 -1.47 7.19
N LYS A 80 -13.31 -2.80 7.16
CA LYS A 80 -14.18 -3.64 7.97
C LYS A 80 -13.86 -3.52 9.47
N LEU A 81 -12.59 -3.63 9.84
CA LEU A 81 -12.13 -3.50 11.22
C LEU A 81 -12.45 -2.13 11.82
N LYS A 82 -12.29 -1.06 11.03
CA LYS A 82 -12.60 0.31 11.47
C LYS A 82 -14.07 0.51 11.85
N THR A 83 -14.98 -0.29 11.32
CA THR A 83 -16.40 -0.27 11.69
C THR A 83 -16.72 -1.12 12.91
N LEU A 84 -15.91 -2.12 13.21
CA LEU A 84 -16.18 -3.12 14.27
C LEU A 84 -15.44 -2.81 15.58
N VAL A 85 -14.25 -2.24 15.50
CA VAL A 85 -13.42 -1.90 16.68
C VAL A 85 -13.88 -0.56 17.26
N PRO A 86 -14.03 -0.44 18.61
CA PRO A 86 -14.38 0.81 19.27
C PRO A 86 -13.41 1.94 18.88
N LYS A 87 -13.96 3.17 18.71
CA LYS A 87 -13.18 4.34 18.26
C LYS A 87 -12.01 4.65 19.19
N GLU A 88 -12.21 4.50 20.48
CA GLU A 88 -11.23 4.73 21.55
C GLU A 88 -10.06 3.74 21.50
N GLU A 89 -10.29 2.53 21.01
CA GLU A 89 -9.28 1.49 20.90
C GLU A 89 -8.62 1.44 19.50
N TRP A 90 -9.26 2.06 18.50
CA TRP A 90 -8.88 1.94 17.10
C TRP A 90 -7.43 2.26 16.81
N LYS A 91 -6.94 3.38 17.36
CA LYS A 91 -5.55 3.81 17.09
C LYS A 91 -4.53 2.78 17.58
N SER A 92 -4.68 2.30 18.81
CA SER A 92 -3.79 1.29 19.39
C SER A 92 -3.88 -0.03 18.65
N PHE A 93 -5.10 -0.43 18.27
CA PHE A 93 -5.34 -1.64 17.49
C PHE A 93 -4.67 -1.58 16.12
N LEU A 94 -4.86 -0.48 15.37
CA LEU A 94 -4.22 -0.28 14.08
C LEU A 94 -2.70 -0.25 14.18
N ASP A 95 -2.15 0.46 15.16
CA ASP A 95 -0.69 0.53 15.38
C ASP A 95 -0.09 -0.85 15.65
N THR A 96 -0.81 -1.72 16.35
CA THR A 96 -0.38 -3.10 16.58
C THR A 96 -0.39 -3.91 15.29
N MET A 97 -1.47 -3.85 14.51
CA MET A 97 -1.55 -4.55 13.22
C MET A 97 -0.47 -4.10 12.24
N MET A 98 -0.23 -2.78 12.14
CA MET A 98 0.81 -2.23 11.25
C MET A 98 2.21 -2.71 11.63
N LYS A 99 2.50 -2.86 12.93
CA LYS A 99 3.76 -3.44 13.40
C LYS A 99 3.86 -4.92 13.05
N GLU A 100 2.81 -5.70 13.29
CA GLU A 100 2.78 -7.13 12.96
C GLU A 100 3.03 -7.36 11.46
N THR A 101 2.44 -6.53 10.59
CA THR A 101 2.65 -6.59 9.14
C THR A 101 4.11 -6.38 8.76
N GLN A 102 4.83 -5.46 9.42
CA GLN A 102 6.24 -5.19 9.14
C GLN A 102 7.16 -6.37 9.46
N PHE A 103 6.76 -7.25 10.37
CA PHE A 103 7.52 -8.45 10.76
C PHE A 103 7.05 -9.72 10.05
N SER A 104 6.02 -9.65 9.21
CA SER A 104 5.53 -10.79 8.48
C SER A 104 6.53 -11.18 7.37
N GLU A 105 7.00 -12.42 7.37
CA GLU A 105 7.84 -12.98 6.30
C GLU A 105 7.14 -12.99 4.94
N TYR A 106 5.83 -12.84 4.95
CA TYR A 106 4.95 -12.87 3.79
C TYR A 106 4.70 -11.49 3.20
N PHE A 107 5.35 -10.45 3.73
CA PHE A 107 5.17 -9.08 3.28
C PHE A 107 5.72 -8.91 1.86
N SER A 108 4.86 -9.01 0.89
CA SER A 108 5.14 -8.62 -0.48
C SER A 108 5.10 -7.09 -0.56
N PHE A 109 6.22 -6.48 -0.93
CA PHE A 109 6.40 -5.05 -1.18
C PHE A 109 5.41 -4.51 -2.24
N GLY A 110 4.14 -4.45 -1.89
CA GLY A 110 3.07 -3.88 -2.71
C GLY A 110 2.48 -2.59 -2.13
N GLY A 111 3.18 -1.95 -1.26
CA GLY A 111 3.05 -0.75 -0.45
C GLY A 111 2.04 0.37 -0.76
N ASN A 112 1.12 0.22 -1.71
CA ASN A 112 0.09 1.24 -1.93
C ASN A 112 -0.96 1.27 -0.81
N ASP A 113 -1.29 0.12 -0.21
CA ASP A 113 -2.32 0.04 0.82
C ASP A 113 -1.88 0.71 2.11
N GLU A 114 -0.60 0.56 2.50
CA GLU A 114 -0.04 1.22 3.67
C GLU A 114 -0.10 2.75 3.54
N ALA A 115 0.30 3.29 2.40
CA ALA A 115 0.20 4.73 2.12
C ALA A 115 -1.25 5.22 2.16
N GLU A 116 -2.19 4.48 1.58
CA GLU A 116 -3.62 4.79 1.61
C GLU A 116 -4.17 4.80 3.05
N ILE A 117 -3.75 3.87 3.91
CA ILE A 117 -4.13 3.83 5.31
C ILE A 117 -3.62 5.09 6.02
N TYR A 118 -2.36 5.47 5.84
CA TYR A 118 -1.81 6.68 6.44
C TYR A 118 -2.54 7.95 5.98
N VAL A 119 -2.92 8.02 4.70
CA VAL A 119 -3.75 9.13 4.18
C VAL A 119 -5.11 9.16 4.88
N LYS A 120 -5.81 8.01 5.00
CA LYS A 120 -7.12 7.89 5.65
C LYS A 120 -7.07 8.24 7.14
N GLU A 121 -5.99 7.89 7.83
CA GLU A 121 -5.76 8.20 9.24
C GLU A 121 -5.15 9.60 9.45
N ARG A 122 -4.79 10.32 8.39
CA ARG A 122 -4.08 11.61 8.42
C ARG A 122 -2.75 11.52 9.17
N ASP A 123 -2.11 10.36 9.08
CA ASP A 123 -0.79 10.12 9.68
C ASP A 123 0.31 10.55 8.71
N TYR A 124 0.50 11.85 8.60
CA TYR A 124 1.40 12.45 7.62
C TYR A 124 2.88 12.18 7.93
N GLU A 125 3.23 11.99 9.19
CA GLU A 125 4.59 11.63 9.59
C GLU A 125 4.97 10.24 9.09
N ARG A 126 4.10 9.24 9.30
CA ARG A 126 4.35 7.88 8.79
C ARG A 126 4.28 7.83 7.27
N LEU A 127 3.36 8.58 6.66
CA LEU A 127 3.29 8.68 5.20
C LEU A 127 4.59 9.26 4.62
N PHE A 128 5.10 10.37 5.18
CA PHE A 128 6.35 10.96 4.72
C PHE A 128 7.54 9.99 4.88
N LYS A 129 7.63 9.33 6.03
CA LYS A 129 8.67 8.34 6.31
C LYS A 129 8.62 7.16 5.31
N LEU A 130 7.42 6.67 5.01
CA LEU A 130 7.22 5.63 4.01
C LEU A 130 7.69 6.09 2.63
N LEU A 131 7.20 7.23 2.14
CA LEU A 131 7.57 7.76 0.81
C LEU A 131 9.07 8.04 0.67
N SER A 132 9.73 8.44 1.76
CA SER A 132 11.17 8.70 1.79
C SER A 132 12.02 7.42 1.78
N SER A 133 11.46 6.29 2.22
CA SER A 133 12.17 5.01 2.35
C SER A 133 11.96 4.04 1.18
N ILE A 134 10.98 4.26 0.34
CA ILE A 134 10.70 3.42 -0.84
C ILE A 134 11.89 3.44 -1.78
N ARG A 135 12.38 2.26 -2.18
CA ARG A 135 13.53 2.12 -3.11
C ARG A 135 13.09 1.88 -4.55
N TYR A 136 11.94 1.26 -4.76
CA TYR A 136 11.41 0.94 -6.08
C TYR A 136 10.16 1.76 -6.35
N ASN A 137 10.03 2.31 -7.56
CA ASN A 137 8.89 3.14 -7.97
C ASN A 137 8.61 4.34 -7.04
N GLN A 138 9.65 4.86 -6.38
CA GLN A 138 9.53 5.98 -5.44
C GLN A 138 8.91 7.21 -6.11
N LEU A 139 9.29 7.51 -7.35
CA LEU A 139 8.77 8.65 -8.10
C LEU A 139 7.25 8.55 -8.32
N GLU A 140 6.75 7.35 -8.65
CA GLU A 140 5.31 7.09 -8.81
C GLU A 140 4.56 7.25 -7.50
N ALA A 141 5.10 6.71 -6.41
CA ALA A 141 4.52 6.87 -5.07
C ALA A 141 4.46 8.34 -4.64
N LEU A 142 5.52 9.11 -4.90
CA LEU A 142 5.54 10.55 -4.64
C LEU A 142 4.49 11.28 -5.47
N MET A 143 4.39 11.02 -6.77
CA MET A 143 3.36 11.64 -7.62
C MET A 143 1.95 11.39 -7.11
N LYS A 144 1.70 10.21 -6.54
CA LYS A 144 0.38 9.82 -6.03
C LYS A 144 0.06 10.47 -4.68
N TYR A 145 1.02 10.54 -3.76
CA TYR A 145 0.73 10.84 -2.37
C TYR A 145 1.32 12.16 -1.84
N SER A 146 2.32 12.75 -2.49
CA SER A 146 3.03 13.92 -1.96
C SER A 146 2.13 15.13 -1.71
N TYR A 147 1.05 15.28 -2.49
CA TYR A 147 0.11 16.39 -2.30
C TYR A 147 -0.56 16.41 -0.92
N HIS A 148 -0.76 15.23 -0.28
CA HIS A 148 -1.28 15.15 1.08
C HIS A 148 -0.34 15.74 2.13
N LEU A 149 0.95 15.88 1.79
CA LEU A 149 2.02 16.34 2.67
C LEU A 149 2.45 17.80 2.38
N LYS A 150 1.75 18.50 1.48
CA LYS A 150 2.14 19.84 1.02
C LYS A 150 2.27 20.88 2.15
N ASP A 151 1.49 20.75 3.21
CA ASP A 151 1.48 21.72 4.31
C ASP A 151 2.49 21.38 5.42
N THR A 152 3.06 20.18 5.39
CA THR A 152 3.94 19.68 6.46
C THR A 152 5.35 19.36 6.00
N HIS A 153 5.54 18.85 4.77
CA HIS A 153 6.83 18.30 4.32
C HIS A 153 7.25 18.77 2.91
N SER A 154 6.75 19.90 2.43
CA SER A 154 7.00 20.36 1.07
C SER A 154 8.49 20.53 0.75
N GLU A 155 9.26 21.12 1.64
CA GLU A 155 10.70 21.35 1.42
C GLU A 155 11.47 20.04 1.23
N GLN A 156 11.23 19.06 2.11
CA GLN A 156 11.87 17.76 2.03
C GLN A 156 11.43 16.98 0.78
N LEU A 157 10.15 17.06 0.42
CA LEU A 157 9.61 16.40 -0.77
C LEU A 157 10.19 17.02 -2.05
N ILE A 158 10.34 18.33 -2.11
CA ILE A 158 10.97 19.02 -3.24
C ILE A 158 12.43 18.56 -3.40
N ALA A 159 13.17 18.44 -2.29
CA ALA A 159 14.54 17.92 -2.34
C ALA A 159 14.59 16.47 -2.88
N ILE A 160 13.66 15.61 -2.44
CA ILE A 160 13.56 14.23 -2.94
C ILE A 160 13.22 14.22 -4.43
N TYR A 161 12.20 14.98 -4.87
CA TYR A 161 11.87 15.11 -6.29
C TYR A 161 13.05 15.59 -7.14
N THR A 162 13.76 16.60 -6.67
CA THR A 162 14.91 17.15 -7.38
C THR A 162 16.01 16.10 -7.57
N SER A 163 16.35 15.36 -6.50
CA SER A 163 17.33 14.27 -6.57
C SER A 163 16.89 13.17 -7.53
N LEU A 164 15.69 12.65 -7.35
CA LEU A 164 15.16 11.57 -8.19
C LEU A 164 15.05 11.95 -9.66
N LEU A 165 14.61 13.17 -9.95
CA LEU A 165 14.47 13.65 -11.34
C LEU A 165 15.80 13.87 -12.01
N ASN A 166 16.83 14.34 -11.29
CA ASN A 166 18.19 14.42 -11.80
C ASN A 166 18.73 13.04 -12.19
N ASP A 167 18.64 12.07 -11.26
CA ASP A 167 19.12 10.71 -11.50
C ASP A 167 18.33 10.03 -12.64
N TYR A 168 17.01 10.19 -12.64
CA TYR A 168 16.15 9.60 -13.67
C TYR A 168 16.43 10.19 -15.06
N ALA A 169 16.58 11.51 -15.17
CA ALA A 169 16.88 12.18 -16.45
C ALA A 169 18.27 11.81 -16.99
N GLU A 170 19.22 11.51 -16.12
CA GLU A 170 20.55 11.08 -16.53
C GLU A 170 20.55 9.66 -17.09
N GLN A 171 19.84 8.75 -16.42
CA GLN A 171 19.82 7.33 -16.75
C GLN A 171 18.85 6.97 -17.88
N ASN A 172 17.85 7.81 -18.17
CA ASN A 172 16.78 7.48 -19.10
C ASN A 172 16.68 8.46 -20.26
N VAL A 173 16.51 7.91 -21.47
CA VAL A 173 16.37 8.65 -22.71
C VAL A 173 15.13 8.16 -23.47
N GLY A 174 14.36 9.09 -24.00
CA GLY A 174 13.18 8.79 -24.81
C GLY A 174 11.92 9.52 -24.35
N ARG A 175 10.97 9.70 -25.28
CA ARG A 175 9.79 10.54 -25.07
C ARG A 175 8.94 10.09 -23.86
N THR A 176 8.75 8.80 -23.70
CA THR A 176 7.97 8.22 -22.57
C THR A 176 8.59 8.62 -21.22
N HIS A 177 9.92 8.55 -21.10
CA HIS A 177 10.63 8.95 -19.89
C HIS A 177 10.53 10.45 -19.64
N TYR A 178 10.58 11.27 -20.69
CA TYR A 178 10.46 12.73 -20.57
C TYR A 178 9.02 13.15 -20.20
N GLU A 179 8.00 12.44 -20.65
CA GLU A 179 6.61 12.66 -20.20
C GLU A 179 6.46 12.32 -18.71
N LEU A 180 7.10 11.26 -18.22
CA LEU A 180 7.10 10.93 -16.79
C LEU A 180 7.79 12.03 -15.96
N ILE A 181 8.92 12.56 -16.44
CA ILE A 181 9.59 13.72 -15.82
C ILE A 181 8.63 14.90 -15.75
N ALA A 182 7.93 15.21 -16.85
CA ALA A 182 6.98 16.32 -16.87
C ALA A 182 5.82 16.12 -15.86
N GLN A 183 5.28 14.91 -15.75
CA GLN A 183 4.25 14.60 -14.76
C GLN A 183 4.76 14.80 -13.34
N ALA A 184 5.96 14.33 -13.04
CA ALA A 184 6.56 14.50 -11.72
C ALA A 184 6.86 15.99 -11.40
N LEU A 185 7.33 16.77 -12.37
CA LEU A 185 7.49 18.23 -12.23
C LEU A 185 6.16 18.92 -11.93
N LEU A 186 5.06 18.52 -12.59
CA LEU A 186 3.72 19.05 -12.31
C LEU A 186 3.24 18.68 -10.89
N CYS A 187 3.59 17.52 -10.38
CA CYS A 187 3.28 17.14 -9.01
C CYS A 187 4.11 17.94 -8.00
N ALA A 188 5.42 18.08 -8.23
CA ALA A 188 6.31 18.86 -7.38
C ALA A 188 5.89 20.35 -7.34
N LYS A 189 5.44 20.90 -8.47
CA LYS A 189 4.96 22.30 -8.59
C LYS A 189 3.79 22.62 -7.67
N LYS A 190 2.97 21.62 -7.29
CA LYS A 190 1.82 21.78 -6.38
C LYS A 190 2.21 21.88 -4.91
N LEU A 191 3.45 21.60 -4.56
CA LEU A 191 3.97 21.71 -3.19
C LEU A 191 4.27 23.17 -2.85
N ASN A 192 4.29 23.51 -1.56
CA ASN A 192 4.66 24.85 -1.13
C ASN A 192 6.13 25.14 -1.47
N GLY A 193 6.39 26.20 -2.25
CA GLY A 193 7.73 26.49 -2.81
C GLY A 193 8.09 25.66 -4.06
N GLY A 194 7.21 24.77 -4.50
CA GLY A 194 7.45 23.89 -5.65
C GLY A 194 7.56 24.61 -6.99
N GLN A 195 6.85 25.72 -7.18
CA GLN A 195 6.90 26.52 -8.41
C GLN A 195 8.34 26.96 -8.71
N GLU A 196 8.98 27.64 -7.76
CA GLU A 196 10.34 28.17 -7.91
C GLU A 196 11.39 27.05 -8.06
N ALA A 197 11.21 25.95 -7.31
CA ALA A 197 12.09 24.80 -7.40
C ALA A 197 12.01 24.11 -8.76
N VAL A 198 10.82 23.95 -9.32
CA VAL A 198 10.60 23.39 -10.66
C VAL A 198 11.18 24.30 -11.74
N GLU A 199 10.99 25.60 -11.65
CA GLU A 199 11.56 26.57 -12.61
C GLU A 199 13.10 26.47 -12.65
N ARG A 200 13.74 26.38 -11.49
CA ARG A 200 15.20 26.18 -11.39
C ARG A 200 15.64 24.87 -12.04
N LEU A 201 14.99 23.76 -11.67
CA LEU A 201 15.33 22.44 -12.20
C LEU A 201 15.12 22.36 -13.71
N VAL A 202 14.05 22.94 -14.23
CA VAL A 202 13.79 23.02 -15.68
C VAL A 202 14.86 23.84 -16.41
N ALA A 203 15.29 24.95 -15.82
CA ALA A 203 16.39 25.75 -16.37
C ALA A 203 17.71 24.96 -16.44
N GLU A 204 18.03 24.21 -15.37
CA GLU A 204 19.20 23.32 -15.36
C GLU A 204 19.07 22.21 -16.42
N PHE A 205 17.92 21.57 -16.56
CA PHE A 205 17.69 20.55 -17.57
C PHE A 205 17.81 21.09 -19.01
N ARG A 206 17.34 22.31 -19.28
CA ARG A 206 17.47 22.95 -20.59
C ARG A 206 18.93 23.16 -20.97
N ILE A 207 19.79 23.47 -20.01
CA ILE A 207 21.24 23.64 -20.26
C ILE A 207 21.90 22.27 -20.42
N LYS A 208 21.70 21.37 -19.46
CA LYS A 208 22.35 20.05 -19.39
C LYS A 208 21.97 19.15 -20.56
N TYR A 209 20.70 19.17 -20.96
CA TYR A 209 20.15 18.27 -21.96
C TYR A 209 19.76 18.92 -23.28
N LYS A 210 20.38 20.07 -23.62
CA LYS A 210 20.12 20.85 -24.86
C LYS A 210 20.18 20.03 -26.16
N ARG A 211 20.91 18.91 -26.16
CA ARG A 211 21.03 17.99 -27.29
C ARG A 211 19.93 16.93 -27.36
N ARG A 212 18.93 16.95 -26.48
CA ARG A 212 17.79 16.03 -26.46
C ARG A 212 16.53 16.76 -26.95
N PRO A 213 16.22 16.81 -28.28
CA PRO A 213 15.13 17.64 -28.82
C PRO A 213 13.77 17.34 -28.23
N ALA A 214 13.43 16.06 -28.06
CA ALA A 214 12.14 15.64 -27.48
C ALA A 214 12.01 16.09 -26.01
N MET A 215 13.09 16.11 -25.24
CA MET A 215 13.07 16.64 -23.88
C MET A 215 12.85 18.16 -23.89
N MET A 216 13.53 18.89 -24.80
CA MET A 216 13.37 20.33 -24.93
C MET A 216 11.94 20.71 -25.32
N GLU A 217 11.30 19.93 -26.20
CA GLU A 217 9.90 20.13 -26.56
C GLU A 217 8.99 20.01 -25.34
N ILE A 218 9.17 18.96 -24.55
CA ILE A 218 8.36 18.70 -23.35
C ILE A 218 8.58 19.77 -22.27
N LEU A 219 9.81 20.19 -22.05
CA LEU A 219 10.16 21.24 -21.08
C LEU A 219 9.62 22.63 -21.44
N ARG A 220 9.13 22.85 -22.68
CA ARG A 220 8.48 24.12 -23.06
C ARG A 220 7.15 24.34 -22.29
N ARG A 221 6.59 23.31 -21.69
CA ARG A 221 5.34 23.38 -20.89
C ARG A 221 5.55 24.09 -19.54
N PHE A 222 6.77 24.32 -19.16
CA PHE A 222 7.20 24.93 -17.89
C PHE A 222 7.93 26.27 -18.15
#